data_27215f264ce147329c68b3b1630c4c42
#
_entry.id   27215f264ce147329c68b3b1630c4c42
#
_cell.length_a   1.000
_cell.length_b   1.000
_cell.length_c   1.000
_cell.angle_alpha   90.00
_cell.angle_beta   90.00
_cell.angle_gamma   90.00
#
_symmetry.space_group_name_H-M   'P 1'
#
loop_
_entity.id
_entity.type
_entity.pdbx_description
1 polymer ?
#
loop_
_entity_poly.entity_id
_entity_poly.type
_entity_poly.pdbx_seq_one_letter_code
_entity_poly.pdbx_strand_id
1 'polypeptide(L)'
;MVLEKFIEGITNQDLAFLESLLHEDMLFVQETTLETKEEWIKDTKEQFKNGMLDATKMEVTKKFETKDMGALEVIMKKDGHLITFSNVFLYKDNKIYRHLINVVTDNLTE
;
A
#
# COMPACT_ATOMS: atom_id res chain seq x y z
N MET A 1 -3.30 7.56 -13.76
CA MET A 1 -2.04 7.67 -13.03
C MET A 1 -1.83 6.43 -12.18
N VAL A 2 -0.65 6.24 -11.65
CA VAL A 2 -0.26 4.98 -11.00
C VAL A 2 -1.05 4.70 -9.71
N LEU A 3 -1.28 5.73 -8.89
CA LEU A 3 -1.97 5.54 -7.61
C LEU A 3 -3.38 4.99 -7.76
N GLU A 4 -4.13 5.51 -8.70
CA GLU A 4 -5.51 5.04 -8.93
C GLU A 4 -5.52 3.59 -9.35
N LYS A 5 -4.55 3.19 -10.19
CA LYS A 5 -4.41 1.80 -10.61
C LYS A 5 -4.00 0.90 -9.43
N PHE A 6 -3.12 1.40 -8.57
CA PHE A 6 -2.71 0.66 -7.38
C PHE A 6 -3.91 0.43 -6.46
N ILE A 7 -4.69 1.49 -6.20
CA ILE A 7 -5.90 1.40 -5.38
C ILE A 7 -6.88 0.40 -5.98
N GLU A 8 -7.06 0.46 -7.30
CA GLU A 8 -7.94 -0.47 -8.01
C GLU A 8 -7.48 -1.92 -7.85
N GLY A 9 -6.17 -2.16 -7.99
CA GLY A 9 -5.61 -3.50 -7.85
C GLY A 9 -5.78 -4.06 -6.44
N ILE A 10 -5.59 -3.23 -5.42
CA ILE A 10 -5.82 -3.62 -4.03
C ILE A 10 -7.30 -3.90 -3.78
N THR A 11 -8.18 -3.01 -4.26
CA THR A 11 -9.63 -3.13 -4.07
C THR A 11 -10.16 -4.41 -4.69
N ASN A 12 -9.69 -4.74 -5.89
CA ASN A 12 -10.13 -5.92 -6.61
C ASN A 12 -9.32 -7.18 -6.28
N GLN A 13 -8.32 -7.04 -5.41
CA GLN A 13 -7.40 -8.12 -5.05
C GLN A 13 -6.79 -8.78 -6.29
N ASP A 14 -6.43 -7.96 -7.27
CA ASP A 14 -5.88 -8.40 -8.54
C ASP A 14 -4.36 -8.38 -8.49
N LEU A 15 -3.78 -9.48 -8.05
CA LEU A 15 -2.34 -9.58 -7.82
C LEU A 15 -1.53 -9.43 -9.11
N ALA A 16 -2.01 -9.99 -10.22
CA ALA A 16 -1.32 -9.89 -11.50
C ALA A 16 -1.27 -8.44 -11.98
N PHE A 17 -2.37 -7.70 -11.80
CA PHE A 17 -2.43 -6.29 -12.17
C PHE A 17 -1.48 -5.47 -11.30
N LEU A 18 -1.48 -5.73 -9.98
CA LEU A 18 -0.56 -5.06 -9.06
C LEU A 18 0.89 -5.32 -9.45
N GLU A 19 1.21 -6.56 -9.77
CA GLU A 19 2.57 -6.93 -10.19
C GLU A 19 3.01 -6.10 -11.40
N SER A 20 2.09 -5.87 -12.34
CA SER A 20 2.40 -5.10 -13.55
C SER A 20 2.72 -3.63 -13.27
N LEU A 21 2.31 -3.12 -12.11
CA LEU A 21 2.57 -1.74 -11.71
C LEU A 21 3.92 -1.57 -11.01
N LEU A 22 4.57 -2.67 -10.64
CA LEU A 22 5.81 -2.64 -9.88
C LEU A 22 7.03 -2.72 -10.80
N HIS A 23 8.00 -1.84 -10.53
CA HIS A 23 9.29 -1.91 -11.22
C HIS A 23 10.00 -3.21 -10.81
N GLU A 24 10.80 -3.78 -11.70
CA GLU A 24 11.50 -5.04 -11.40
C GLU A 24 12.44 -4.91 -10.18
N ASP A 25 12.97 -3.72 -9.94
CA ASP A 25 13.84 -3.44 -8.79
C ASP A 25 13.11 -2.78 -7.64
N MET A 26 11.80 -2.95 -7.55
CA MET A 26 11.00 -2.33 -6.50
C MET A 26 11.45 -2.78 -5.11
N LEU A 27 11.53 -1.81 -4.19
CA LEU A 27 11.73 -2.09 -2.78
C LEU A 27 10.59 -1.50 -1.97
N PHE A 28 10.13 -2.27 -1.01
CA PHE A 28 9.05 -1.88 -0.09
C PHE A 28 9.65 -1.77 1.32
N VAL A 29 9.36 -0.65 2.00
CA VAL A 29 9.86 -0.41 3.35
C VAL A 29 8.69 -0.04 4.26
N GLN A 30 8.51 -0.80 5.33
CA GLN A 30 7.53 -0.49 6.36
C GLN A 30 8.22 -0.67 7.71
N GLU A 31 8.43 0.44 8.42
CA GLU A 31 9.15 0.45 9.70
C GLU A 31 10.54 -0.18 9.51
N THR A 32 10.78 -1.34 10.16
CA THR A 32 12.05 -2.04 10.07
C THR A 32 12.04 -3.16 9.04
N THR A 33 10.95 -3.31 8.29
CA THR A 33 10.79 -4.35 7.28
C THR A 33 11.19 -3.83 5.90
N LEU A 34 12.01 -4.59 5.21
CA LEU A 34 12.43 -4.29 3.83
C LEU A 34 12.12 -5.51 2.97
N GLU A 35 11.38 -5.31 1.87
CA GLU A 35 11.00 -6.39 0.98
C GLU A 35 11.33 -6.08 -0.47
N THR A 36 11.75 -7.10 -1.21
CA THR A 36 11.88 -7.03 -2.65
C THR A 36 10.50 -7.16 -3.28
N LYS A 37 10.42 -6.95 -4.60
CA LYS A 37 9.19 -7.12 -5.36
C LYS A 37 8.57 -8.50 -5.13
N GLU A 38 9.38 -9.55 -5.21
CA GLU A 38 8.90 -10.93 -5.06
C GLU A 38 8.37 -11.19 -3.66
N GLU A 39 9.07 -10.69 -2.65
CA GLU A 39 8.62 -10.83 -1.27
C GLU A 39 7.31 -10.07 -1.02
N TRP A 40 7.20 -8.86 -1.58
CA TRP A 40 5.99 -8.06 -1.46
C TRP A 40 4.79 -8.77 -2.09
N ILE A 41 4.99 -9.35 -3.29
CA ILE A 41 3.93 -10.07 -3.99
C ILE A 41 3.48 -11.28 -3.17
N LYS A 42 4.43 -12.03 -2.63
CA LYS A 42 4.13 -13.21 -1.82
C LYS A 42 3.33 -12.84 -0.57
N ASP A 43 3.76 -11.80 0.14
CA ASP A 43 3.08 -11.35 1.35
C ASP A 43 1.70 -10.76 1.05
N THR A 44 1.58 -10.01 -0.04
CA THR A 44 0.29 -9.44 -0.44
C THR A 44 -0.70 -10.53 -0.79
N LYS A 45 -0.25 -11.57 -1.49
CA LYS A 45 -1.09 -12.71 -1.81
C LYS A 45 -1.62 -13.37 -0.55
N GLU A 46 -0.76 -13.53 0.46
CA GLU A 46 -1.15 -14.13 1.74
C GLU A 46 -2.14 -13.24 2.48
N GLN A 47 -1.91 -11.92 2.46
CA GLN A 47 -2.81 -10.98 3.12
C GLN A 47 -4.18 -10.91 2.46
N PHE A 48 -4.25 -11.09 1.14
CA PHE A 48 -5.54 -11.21 0.46
C PHE A 48 -6.28 -12.46 0.92
N LYS A 49 -5.56 -13.57 1.06
CA LYS A 49 -6.15 -14.85 1.47
C LYS A 49 -6.67 -14.82 2.89
N ASN A 50 -5.93 -14.21 3.81
CA ASN A 50 -6.29 -14.24 5.23
C ASN A 50 -7.15 -13.06 5.68
N GLY A 51 -7.52 -12.18 4.75
CA GLY A 51 -8.40 -11.06 5.05
C GLY A 51 -7.72 -9.87 5.73
N MET A 52 -6.40 -9.89 5.89
CA MET A 52 -5.69 -8.76 6.51
C MET A 52 -5.64 -7.54 5.60
N LEU A 53 -5.68 -7.75 4.29
CA LEU A 53 -5.70 -6.67 3.33
C LEU A 53 -7.04 -6.70 2.60
N ASP A 54 -8.02 -6.02 3.17
CA ASP A 54 -9.39 -5.97 2.68
C ASP A 54 -9.82 -4.51 2.57
N ALA A 55 -9.94 -4.03 1.34
CA ALA A 55 -10.24 -2.63 1.07
C ALA A 55 -11.59 -2.19 1.62
N THR A 56 -12.54 -3.13 1.84
CA THR A 56 -13.85 -2.79 2.41
C THR A 56 -13.75 -2.32 3.86
N LYS A 57 -12.63 -2.61 4.53
CA LYS A 57 -12.40 -2.23 5.93
C LYS A 57 -11.47 -1.03 6.04
N MET A 58 -11.16 -0.39 4.93
CA MET A 58 -10.20 0.71 4.87
C MET A 58 -10.82 1.95 4.28
N GLU A 59 -10.31 3.10 4.72
CA GLU A 59 -10.65 4.38 4.13
C GLU A 59 -9.39 4.91 3.48
N VAL A 60 -9.42 5.09 2.16
CA VAL A 60 -8.25 5.49 1.38
C VAL A 60 -8.41 6.91 0.88
N THR A 61 -7.40 7.75 1.15
CA THR A 61 -7.39 9.14 0.69
C THR A 61 -6.11 9.38 -0.10
N LYS A 62 -6.26 9.76 -1.37
CA LYS A 62 -5.13 10.16 -2.19
C LYS A 62 -4.74 11.58 -1.79
N LYS A 63 -3.47 11.77 -1.41
CA LYS A 63 -2.98 13.08 -0.95
C LYS A 63 -2.46 13.92 -2.10
N PHE A 64 -1.60 13.35 -2.92
CA PHE A 64 -1.11 14.02 -4.13
C PHE A 64 -0.45 13.01 -5.05
N GLU A 65 -0.25 13.43 -6.29
CA GLU A 65 0.50 12.62 -7.24
C GLU A 65 1.16 13.52 -8.27
N THR A 66 2.43 13.27 -8.56
CA THR A 66 3.16 13.91 -9.62
C THR A 66 3.67 12.84 -10.58
N LYS A 67 4.40 13.25 -11.60
CA LYS A 67 5.04 12.32 -12.53
C LYS A 67 6.02 11.38 -11.82
N ASP A 68 6.66 11.86 -10.77
CA ASP A 68 7.76 11.14 -10.12
C ASP A 68 7.40 10.51 -8.79
N MET A 69 6.27 10.87 -8.20
CA MET A 69 5.91 10.34 -6.88
C MET A 69 4.43 10.52 -6.58
N GLY A 70 3.97 9.77 -5.59
CA GLY A 70 2.61 9.89 -5.10
C GLY A 70 2.54 9.57 -3.62
N ALA A 71 1.44 9.98 -3.01
CA ALA A 71 1.18 9.68 -1.61
C ALA A 71 -0.29 9.43 -1.38
N LEU A 72 -0.58 8.44 -0.53
CA LEU A 72 -1.94 8.18 -0.10
C LEU A 72 -1.95 7.80 1.38
N GLU A 73 -3.09 7.94 1.99
CA GLU A 73 -3.28 7.60 3.39
C GLU A 73 -4.37 6.54 3.48
N VAL A 74 -4.10 5.49 4.25
CA VAL A 74 -5.07 4.43 4.52
C VAL A 74 -5.37 4.44 6.00
N ILE A 75 -6.65 4.49 6.35
CA ILE A 75 -7.09 4.49 7.74
C ILE A 75 -7.96 3.28 7.98
N MET A 76 -7.70 2.56 9.06
CA MET A 76 -8.55 1.46 9.49
C MET A 76 -8.74 1.50 11.00
N LYS A 77 -9.90 1.04 11.44
CA LYS A 77 -10.23 0.90 12.86
C LYS A 77 -10.21 -0.57 13.21
N LYS A 78 -9.49 -0.91 14.27
CA LYS A 78 -9.37 -2.30 14.69
C LYS A 78 -9.17 -2.37 16.20
N ASP A 79 -10.02 -3.12 16.89
CA ASP A 79 -9.88 -3.39 18.31
C ASP A 79 -9.71 -2.14 19.17
N GLY A 80 -10.51 -1.09 18.88
CA GLY A 80 -10.46 0.15 19.62
C GLY A 80 -9.27 1.05 19.26
N HIS A 81 -8.59 0.75 18.16
CA HIS A 81 -7.47 1.55 17.67
C HIS A 81 -7.77 2.15 16.31
N LEU A 82 -7.25 3.34 16.09
CA LEU A 82 -7.23 3.97 14.77
C LEU A 82 -5.82 3.80 14.22
N ILE A 83 -5.70 3.10 13.11
CA ILE A 83 -4.41 2.85 12.50
C ILE A 83 -4.31 3.62 11.19
N THR A 84 -3.30 4.46 11.09
CA THR A 84 -3.06 5.30 9.91
C THR A 84 -1.79 4.82 9.21
N PHE A 85 -1.94 4.44 7.94
CA PHE A 85 -0.82 4.03 7.09
C PHE A 85 -0.57 5.15 6.10
N SER A 86 0.55 5.85 6.27
CA SER A 86 0.96 6.90 5.34
C SER A 86 1.86 6.26 4.29
N ASN A 87 1.42 6.25 3.04
CA ASN A 87 2.10 5.60 1.93
C ASN A 87 2.74 6.63 1.03
N VAL A 88 4.02 6.44 0.72
CA VAL A 88 4.73 7.26 -0.26
C VAL A 88 5.30 6.35 -1.32
N PHE A 89 5.10 6.73 -2.58
CA PHE A 89 5.55 5.96 -3.72
C PHE A 89 6.49 6.81 -4.56
N LEU A 90 7.62 6.26 -4.93
CA LEU A 90 8.51 6.88 -5.91
C LEU A 90 8.43 6.07 -7.19
N TYR A 91 8.31 6.77 -8.33
CA TYR A 91 8.11 6.11 -9.62
C TYR A 91 9.38 6.14 -10.45
N LYS A 92 9.55 5.10 -11.25
CA LYS A 92 10.60 5.02 -12.26
C LYS A 92 10.03 4.25 -13.44
N ASP A 93 10.17 4.79 -14.64
CA ASP A 93 9.64 4.17 -15.87
C ASP A 93 8.13 3.91 -15.75
N ASN A 94 7.41 4.85 -15.14
CA ASN A 94 5.98 4.79 -14.92
C ASN A 94 5.54 3.61 -14.05
N LYS A 95 6.45 3.10 -13.22
CA LYS A 95 6.16 1.98 -12.31
C LYS A 95 6.59 2.36 -10.90
N ILE A 96 6.03 1.66 -9.92
CA ILE A 96 6.38 1.86 -8.52
C ILE A 96 7.78 1.30 -8.28
N TYR A 97 8.71 2.18 -7.97
CA TYR A 97 10.11 1.83 -7.75
C TYR A 97 10.43 1.72 -6.27
N ARG A 98 9.84 2.61 -5.46
CA ARG A 98 9.97 2.57 -4.00
C ARG A 98 8.60 2.79 -3.40
N HIS A 99 8.27 1.99 -2.40
CA HIS A 99 7.01 2.11 -1.68
C HIS A 99 7.33 2.11 -0.19
N LEU A 100 7.07 3.24 0.46
CA LEU A 100 7.36 3.40 1.88
C LEU A 100 6.07 3.59 2.65
N ILE A 101 5.94 2.91 3.79
CA ILE A 101 4.77 3.05 4.66
C ILE A 101 5.24 3.40 6.06
N ASN A 102 4.61 4.44 6.63
CA ASN A 102 4.74 4.77 8.03
C ASN A 102 3.42 4.45 8.71
N VAL A 103 3.48 3.78 9.85
CA VAL A 103 2.29 3.34 10.58
C VAL A 103 2.18 4.07 11.90
N VAL A 104 1.01 4.67 12.16
CA VAL A 104 0.71 5.33 13.43
C VAL A 104 -0.55 4.70 14.01
N THR A 105 -0.48 4.28 15.26
CA THR A 105 -1.63 3.69 15.95
C THR A 105 -2.04 4.58 17.11
N ASP A 106 -3.30 5.01 17.10
CA ASP A 106 -3.87 5.81 18.17
C ASP A 106 -5.00 5.06 18.85
N ASN A 107 -5.11 5.24 20.16
CA ASN A 107 -6.22 4.65 20.91
C ASN A 107 -7.48 5.46 20.70
N LEU A 108 -8.60 4.77 20.42
CA LEU A 108 -9.91 5.41 20.31
C LEU A 108 -10.57 5.40 21.68
N THR A 109 -10.03 6.21 22.61
CA THR A 109 -10.61 6.33 23.95
C THR A 109 -11.36 7.64 24.07
N GLU A 110 -12.39 7.62 24.91
CA GLU A 110 -13.14 8.84 25.20
C GLU A 110 -12.59 9.54 26.34
#